data_e4a6e70191622c55798210573e270330
#
_entry.id   e4a6e70191622c55798210573e270330
#
_cell.length_a   1.000
_cell.length_b   1.000
_cell.length_c   1.000
_cell.angle_alpha   90.00
_cell.angle_beta   90.00
_cell.angle_gamma   90.00
#
_symmetry.space_group_name_H-M   'P 1'
#
loop_
_entity.id
_entity.type
_entity.pdbx_description
1 polymer ?
#
loop_
_entity_poly.entity_id
_entity_poly.type
_entity_poly.pdbx_seq_one_letter_code
_entity_poly.pdbx_strand_id
1 'polypeptide(L)'
;VKLTKLREALKEHSVDALLITNPYNRRYMTGFTGSAGVALVSMTDAVFITDFRYTEQAEKQIEGYRIVEHKKTIIEEVAEQAKQMNVQTIGFEKDHMPFGTYEQYHEKVTADLKPVSGIVEKLRMVKTEDELVILKQAAKIADDAFTHICSYIKPGITELDVATELEFFMRKQGVTSSSFDIIVASGIRGALPHGVASSKKIESGELVTLDFGALYNGYISDITRTVAVGEPSEKLRGIYDVTLAAQELALKMIKPGMTGIEADAFARDYIKSKGYGEQFGHSTGHGIGLEVHEGPALSFRSETVLVPNMTVTVEPGIYLPGIGGVRIEDDILITADGNERLTHSTKELLIL
;
A
#
# COMPACT_ATOMS: atom_id res chain seq x y z
N VAL A 1 -20.27 -11.77 1.89
CA VAL A 1 -19.03 -12.34 2.44
C VAL A 1 -18.33 -11.37 3.39
N LYS A 2 -18.02 -10.13 3.01
CA LYS A 2 -17.30 -9.15 3.86
C LYS A 2 -18.05 -8.83 5.16
N LEU A 3 -19.36 -8.58 5.11
CA LEU A 3 -20.18 -8.34 6.30
C LEU A 3 -20.20 -9.54 7.26
N THR A 4 -20.22 -10.76 6.73
CA THR A 4 -20.17 -11.98 7.56
C THR A 4 -18.85 -12.07 8.32
N LYS A 5 -17.73 -11.90 7.63
CA LYS A 5 -16.39 -11.90 8.26
C LYS A 5 -16.25 -10.79 9.30
N LEU A 6 -16.75 -9.58 8.99
CA LEU A 6 -16.74 -8.48 9.95
C LEU A 6 -17.52 -8.83 11.22
N ARG A 7 -18.72 -9.40 11.10
CA ARG A 7 -19.55 -9.80 12.24
C ARG A 7 -18.91 -10.89 13.09
N GLU A 8 -18.14 -11.79 12.49
CA GLU A 8 -17.32 -12.76 13.24
C GLU A 8 -16.25 -12.05 14.06
N ALA A 9 -15.53 -11.10 13.46
CA ALA A 9 -14.52 -10.31 14.16
C ALA A 9 -15.10 -9.43 15.29
N LEU A 10 -16.33 -8.89 15.13
CA LEU A 10 -16.99 -8.14 16.20
C LEU A 10 -17.20 -8.97 17.47
N LYS A 11 -17.55 -10.25 17.33
CA LYS A 11 -17.70 -11.18 18.46
C LYS A 11 -16.38 -11.35 19.22
N GLU A 12 -15.28 -11.52 18.50
CA GLU A 12 -13.96 -11.68 19.09
C GLU A 12 -13.53 -10.44 19.89
N HIS A 13 -13.95 -9.24 19.45
CA HIS A 13 -13.62 -7.97 20.09
C HIS A 13 -14.65 -7.54 21.16
N SER A 14 -15.71 -8.32 21.36
CA SER A 14 -16.78 -8.03 22.34
C SER A 14 -17.37 -6.62 22.15
N VAL A 15 -17.72 -6.28 20.91
CA VAL A 15 -18.46 -5.07 20.53
C VAL A 15 -19.72 -5.45 19.73
N ASP A 16 -20.81 -4.70 19.93
CA ASP A 16 -22.08 -4.96 19.27
C ASP A 16 -22.11 -4.42 17.84
N ALA A 17 -21.33 -3.36 17.59
CA ALA A 17 -21.21 -2.73 16.28
C ALA A 17 -19.81 -2.17 16.05
N LEU A 18 -19.49 -1.88 14.80
CA LEU A 18 -18.29 -1.14 14.39
C LEU A 18 -18.69 0.12 13.64
N LEU A 19 -18.14 1.26 14.07
CA LEU A 19 -18.18 2.50 13.34
C LEU A 19 -16.92 2.60 12.47
N ILE A 20 -17.11 2.59 11.14
CA ILE A 20 -16.05 2.62 10.14
C ILE A 20 -15.96 4.03 9.56
N THR A 21 -14.91 4.73 9.89
CA THR A 21 -14.62 6.11 9.48
C THR A 21 -13.41 6.21 8.55
N ASN A 22 -12.48 5.25 8.63
CA ASN A 22 -11.33 5.17 7.74
C ASN A 22 -11.79 5.01 6.27
N PRO A 23 -11.39 5.88 5.34
CA PRO A 23 -11.87 5.85 3.95
C PRO A 23 -11.50 4.56 3.20
N TYR A 24 -10.37 3.95 3.50
CA TYR A 24 -9.95 2.69 2.89
C TYR A 24 -10.79 1.51 3.42
N ASN A 25 -11.01 1.44 4.73
CA ASN A 25 -11.87 0.43 5.35
C ASN A 25 -13.31 0.59 4.92
N ARG A 26 -13.81 1.83 4.83
CA ARG A 26 -15.12 2.16 4.30
C ARG A 26 -15.25 1.67 2.86
N ARG A 27 -14.29 2.02 1.98
CA ARG A 27 -14.28 1.54 0.60
C ARG A 27 -14.22 0.03 0.51
N TYR A 28 -13.37 -0.62 1.30
CA TYR A 28 -13.29 -2.08 1.35
C TYR A 28 -14.63 -2.72 1.71
N MET A 29 -15.28 -2.22 2.75
CA MET A 29 -16.52 -2.81 3.27
C MET A 29 -17.73 -2.53 2.39
N THR A 30 -17.80 -1.37 1.74
CA THR A 30 -19.01 -0.90 1.06
C THR A 30 -18.87 -0.80 -0.46
N GLY A 31 -17.65 -0.75 -1.00
CA GLY A 31 -17.39 -0.41 -2.40
C GLY A 31 -17.52 1.08 -2.72
N PHE A 32 -17.91 1.92 -1.75
CA PHE A 32 -18.15 3.33 -1.97
C PHE A 32 -16.87 4.11 -2.27
N THR A 33 -16.89 4.87 -3.37
CA THR A 33 -15.74 5.63 -3.86
C THR A 33 -15.79 7.12 -3.54
N GLY A 34 -16.89 7.61 -2.96
CA GLY A 34 -17.04 9.02 -2.59
C GLY A 34 -16.22 9.40 -1.36
N SER A 35 -15.98 10.69 -1.18
CA SER A 35 -15.10 11.22 -0.14
C SER A 35 -15.76 11.37 1.23
N ALA A 36 -17.11 11.40 1.33
CA ALA A 36 -17.83 11.63 2.59
C ALA A 36 -18.84 10.53 2.90
N GLY A 37 -18.82 10.05 4.12
CA GLY A 37 -19.71 9.05 4.67
C GLY A 37 -19.02 8.17 5.70
N VAL A 38 -19.81 7.46 6.49
CA VAL A 38 -19.37 6.45 7.46
C VAL A 38 -20.26 5.22 7.37
N ALA A 39 -19.74 4.08 7.75
CA ALA A 39 -20.56 2.87 7.89
C ALA A 39 -20.69 2.49 9.36
N LEU A 40 -21.88 2.14 9.79
CA LEU A 40 -22.16 1.54 11.10
C LEU A 40 -22.72 0.14 10.87
N VAL A 41 -21.98 -0.87 11.34
CA VAL A 41 -22.31 -2.28 11.11
C VAL A 41 -22.50 -2.97 12.45
N SER A 42 -23.71 -3.49 12.70
CA SER A 42 -24.03 -4.34 13.85
C SER A 42 -24.11 -5.82 13.46
N MET A 43 -24.41 -6.66 14.43
CA MET A 43 -24.61 -8.11 14.21
C MET A 43 -25.75 -8.40 13.22
N THR A 44 -26.76 -7.54 13.14
CA THR A 44 -27.97 -7.78 12.36
C THR A 44 -28.24 -6.74 11.28
N ASP A 45 -27.75 -5.51 11.45
CA ASP A 45 -27.98 -4.39 10.52
C ASP A 45 -26.66 -3.79 10.02
N ALA A 46 -26.73 -3.08 8.90
CA ALA A 46 -25.61 -2.34 8.32
C ALA A 46 -26.14 -1.06 7.66
N VAL A 47 -25.61 0.08 8.07
CA VAL A 47 -26.05 1.40 7.60
C VAL A 47 -24.85 2.15 7.05
N PHE A 48 -25.02 2.76 5.88
CA PHE A 48 -24.10 3.74 5.33
C PHE A 48 -24.72 5.14 5.45
N ILE A 49 -24.04 6.03 6.13
CA ILE A 49 -24.52 7.39 6.43
C ILE A 49 -23.69 8.37 5.60
N THR A 50 -24.37 9.21 4.82
CA THR A 50 -23.72 10.23 3.98
C THR A 50 -24.58 11.47 3.87
N ASP A 51 -24.15 12.47 3.09
CA ASP A 51 -24.93 13.68 2.81
C ASP A 51 -25.57 13.66 1.41
N PHE A 52 -26.40 14.66 1.14
CA PHE A 52 -27.18 14.75 -0.12
C PHE A 52 -26.36 14.68 -1.39
N ARG A 53 -25.08 15.04 -1.34
CA ARG A 53 -24.18 15.02 -2.51
C ARG A 53 -23.85 13.61 -2.99
N TYR A 54 -24.01 12.63 -2.12
CA TYR A 54 -23.56 11.25 -2.35
C TYR A 54 -24.65 10.20 -2.26
N THR A 55 -25.91 10.55 -1.95
CA THR A 55 -27.00 9.57 -1.81
C THR A 55 -27.19 8.75 -3.06
N GLU A 56 -27.28 9.38 -4.24
CA GLU A 56 -27.46 8.69 -5.52
C GLU A 56 -26.26 7.77 -5.83
N GLN A 57 -25.03 8.23 -5.56
CA GLN A 57 -23.82 7.44 -5.77
C GLN A 57 -23.79 6.24 -4.81
N ALA A 58 -24.14 6.44 -3.55
CA ALA A 58 -24.17 5.39 -2.54
C ALA A 58 -25.22 4.31 -2.90
N GLU A 59 -26.40 4.70 -3.33
CA GLU A 59 -27.46 3.76 -3.79
C GLU A 59 -27.03 2.91 -4.98
N LYS A 60 -26.17 3.45 -5.87
CA LYS A 60 -25.66 2.73 -7.04
C LYS A 60 -24.48 1.81 -6.74
N GLN A 61 -23.66 2.15 -5.74
CA GLN A 61 -22.39 1.47 -5.49
C GLN A 61 -22.45 0.48 -4.32
N ILE A 62 -23.33 0.72 -3.34
CA ILE A 62 -23.31 0.00 -2.06
C ILE A 62 -24.39 -1.06 -2.04
N GLU A 63 -23.98 -2.29 -1.80
CA GLU A 63 -24.90 -3.41 -1.61
C GLU A 63 -24.87 -3.92 -0.17
N GLY A 64 -26.05 -4.29 0.35
CA GLY A 64 -26.19 -4.88 1.68
C GLY A 64 -26.19 -3.90 2.84
N TYR A 65 -26.28 -2.60 2.57
CA TYR A 65 -26.42 -1.54 3.56
C TYR A 65 -27.68 -0.71 3.30
N ARG A 66 -28.31 -0.24 4.37
CA ARG A 66 -29.29 0.86 4.29
C ARG A 66 -28.53 2.16 4.06
N ILE A 67 -28.95 2.95 3.07
CA ILE A 67 -28.39 4.28 2.82
C ILE A 67 -29.20 5.30 3.58
N VAL A 68 -28.55 6.14 4.40
CA VAL A 68 -29.17 7.17 5.20
C VAL A 68 -28.49 8.50 4.93
N GLU A 69 -29.31 9.49 4.56
CA GLU A 69 -28.88 10.88 4.42
C GLU A 69 -29.02 11.62 5.76
N HIS A 70 -27.91 12.07 6.34
CA HIS A 70 -28.00 12.90 7.54
C HIS A 70 -28.54 14.29 7.24
N LYS A 71 -29.44 14.79 8.08
CA LYS A 71 -30.07 16.12 7.94
C LYS A 71 -29.38 17.22 8.75
N LYS A 72 -28.63 16.84 9.79
CA LYS A 72 -27.85 17.72 10.65
C LYS A 72 -26.37 17.39 10.49
N THR A 73 -25.80 16.75 11.48
CA THR A 73 -24.42 16.26 11.41
C THR A 73 -24.39 14.76 11.26
N ILE A 74 -23.32 14.24 10.66
CA ILE A 74 -23.11 12.80 10.52
C ILE A 74 -23.03 12.11 11.89
N ILE A 75 -22.50 12.80 12.91
CA ILE A 75 -22.35 12.30 14.28
C ILE A 75 -23.73 12.12 14.94
N GLU A 76 -24.63 13.10 14.78
CA GLU A 76 -25.99 13.00 15.30
C GLU A 76 -26.75 11.86 14.63
N GLU A 77 -26.54 11.65 13.32
CA GLU A 77 -27.17 10.54 12.62
C GLU A 77 -26.60 9.18 13.05
N VAL A 78 -25.30 9.08 13.27
CA VAL A 78 -24.68 7.85 13.84
C VAL A 78 -25.29 7.56 15.22
N ALA A 79 -25.49 8.57 16.07
CA ALA A 79 -26.11 8.39 17.38
C ALA A 79 -27.56 7.89 17.28
N GLU A 80 -28.33 8.43 16.34
CA GLU A 80 -29.71 7.99 16.10
C GLU A 80 -29.77 6.55 15.55
N GLN A 81 -28.92 6.20 14.58
CA GLN A 81 -28.85 4.86 14.01
C GLN A 81 -28.38 3.83 15.05
N ALA A 82 -27.40 4.18 15.87
CA ALA A 82 -26.94 3.31 16.98
C ALA A 82 -28.06 2.99 17.97
N LYS A 83 -28.89 4.00 18.30
CA LYS A 83 -30.07 3.85 19.16
C LYS A 83 -31.13 2.95 18.50
N GLN A 84 -31.41 3.15 17.20
CA GLN A 84 -32.36 2.32 16.45
C GLN A 84 -31.91 0.86 16.37
N MET A 85 -30.60 0.61 16.22
CA MET A 85 -30.01 -0.73 16.25
C MET A 85 -29.97 -1.35 17.65
N ASN A 86 -30.28 -0.58 18.69
CA ASN A 86 -30.23 -1.00 20.10
C ASN A 86 -28.86 -1.60 20.51
N VAL A 87 -27.78 -1.01 20.02
CA VAL A 87 -26.40 -1.44 20.37
C VAL A 87 -25.95 -0.77 21.67
N GLN A 88 -25.24 -1.52 22.51
CA GLN A 88 -24.73 -1.04 23.80
C GLN A 88 -23.26 -0.61 23.71
N THR A 89 -22.51 -1.28 22.80
CA THR A 89 -21.09 -1.03 22.62
C THR A 89 -20.76 -0.88 21.14
N ILE A 90 -20.02 0.19 20.81
CA ILE A 90 -19.58 0.48 19.45
C ILE A 90 -18.06 0.52 19.43
N GLY A 91 -17.45 -0.38 18.67
CA GLY A 91 -16.04 -0.28 18.33
C GLY A 91 -15.81 0.90 17.40
N PHE A 92 -14.74 1.65 17.59
CA PHE A 92 -14.28 2.68 16.67
C PHE A 92 -12.80 2.50 16.33
N GLU A 93 -12.42 2.89 15.12
CA GLU A 93 -11.05 2.74 14.59
C GLU A 93 -10.10 3.74 15.26
N LYS A 94 -9.52 3.35 16.41
CA LYS A 94 -8.71 4.25 17.25
C LYS A 94 -7.46 4.79 16.55
N ASP A 95 -6.92 4.03 15.59
CA ASP A 95 -5.70 4.39 14.87
C ASP A 95 -5.97 5.42 13.75
N HIS A 96 -7.25 5.64 13.44
CA HIS A 96 -7.69 6.60 12.41
C HIS A 96 -8.48 7.77 12.97
N MET A 97 -9.29 7.57 14.00
CA MET A 97 -10.19 8.60 14.53
C MET A 97 -9.41 9.66 15.32
N PRO A 98 -9.41 10.95 14.89
CA PRO A 98 -8.81 12.03 15.68
C PRO A 98 -9.50 12.18 17.04
N PHE A 99 -8.74 12.54 18.07
CA PHE A 99 -9.25 12.66 19.43
C PHE A 99 -10.45 13.64 19.51
N GLY A 100 -10.37 14.81 18.87
CA GLY A 100 -11.49 15.77 18.86
C GLY A 100 -12.75 15.23 18.17
N THR A 101 -12.61 14.32 17.19
CA THR A 101 -13.75 13.63 16.57
C THR A 101 -14.33 12.61 17.54
N TYR A 102 -13.47 11.86 18.24
CA TYR A 102 -13.90 10.94 19.30
C TYR A 102 -14.72 11.67 20.38
N GLU A 103 -14.25 12.85 20.88
CA GLU A 103 -14.99 13.63 21.88
C GLU A 103 -16.40 14.00 21.40
N GLN A 104 -16.54 14.39 20.14
CA GLN A 104 -17.85 14.72 19.56
C GLN A 104 -18.77 13.50 19.47
N TYR A 105 -18.25 12.33 19.09
CA TYR A 105 -19.02 11.09 19.12
C TYR A 105 -19.39 10.70 20.55
N HIS A 106 -18.44 10.80 21.48
CA HIS A 106 -18.65 10.46 22.89
C HIS A 106 -19.73 11.36 23.57
N GLU A 107 -19.86 12.61 23.17
CA GLU A 107 -20.90 13.52 23.65
C GLU A 107 -22.30 13.15 23.15
N LYS A 108 -22.42 12.63 21.92
CA LYS A 108 -23.71 12.42 21.24
C LYS A 108 -24.19 10.98 21.27
N VAL A 109 -23.30 10.01 21.24
CA VAL A 109 -23.62 8.59 21.20
C VAL A 109 -23.80 8.07 22.62
N THR A 110 -24.93 7.44 22.88
CA THR A 110 -25.26 6.90 24.22
C THR A 110 -24.66 5.52 24.48
N ALA A 111 -24.29 4.79 23.41
CA ALA A 111 -23.57 3.52 23.52
C ALA A 111 -22.13 3.75 23.99
N ASP A 112 -21.56 2.75 24.67
CA ASP A 112 -20.16 2.77 25.09
C ASP A 112 -19.21 2.68 23.88
N LEU A 113 -18.34 3.67 23.71
CA LEU A 113 -17.38 3.72 22.60
C LEU A 113 -16.09 2.99 23.00
N LYS A 114 -15.80 1.86 22.36
CA LYS A 114 -14.59 1.06 22.61
C LYS A 114 -13.54 1.26 21.52
N PRO A 115 -12.30 1.64 21.87
CA PRO A 115 -11.22 1.72 20.90
C PRO A 115 -10.85 0.31 20.40
N VAL A 116 -10.88 0.10 19.10
CA VAL A 116 -10.45 -1.14 18.43
C VAL A 116 -9.38 -0.84 17.38
N SER A 117 -8.59 -1.84 17.03
CA SER A 117 -7.51 -1.71 16.05
C SER A 117 -7.45 -2.95 15.16
N GLY A 118 -7.19 -2.73 13.87
CA GLY A 118 -6.85 -3.80 12.93
C GLY A 118 -7.99 -4.74 12.55
N ILE A 119 -9.26 -4.41 12.83
CA ILE A 119 -10.39 -5.32 12.53
C ILE A 119 -10.59 -5.45 11.02
N VAL A 120 -10.80 -4.34 10.32
CA VAL A 120 -11.02 -4.34 8.87
C VAL A 120 -9.69 -4.53 8.13
N GLU A 121 -8.61 -3.97 8.65
CA GLU A 121 -7.27 -4.11 8.08
C GLU A 121 -6.84 -5.58 7.98
N LYS A 122 -7.13 -6.40 8.97
CA LYS A 122 -6.89 -7.86 8.91
C LYS A 122 -7.71 -8.54 7.81
N LEU A 123 -8.94 -8.11 7.58
CA LEU A 123 -9.76 -8.64 6.49
C LEU A 123 -9.20 -8.26 5.12
N ARG A 124 -8.62 -7.06 5.00
CA ARG A 124 -8.00 -6.52 3.78
C ARG A 124 -6.70 -7.23 3.40
N MET A 125 -5.97 -7.80 4.38
CA MET A 125 -4.70 -8.49 4.11
C MET A 125 -4.87 -9.62 3.09
N VAL A 126 -5.97 -10.38 3.16
CA VAL A 126 -6.25 -11.53 2.27
C VAL A 126 -7.18 -11.07 1.16
N LYS A 127 -6.63 -10.93 -0.04
CA LYS A 127 -7.34 -10.39 -1.21
C LYS A 127 -8.34 -11.41 -1.78
N THR A 128 -9.43 -10.90 -2.29
CA THR A 128 -10.35 -11.69 -3.13
C THR A 128 -9.82 -11.77 -4.57
N GLU A 129 -10.35 -12.68 -5.37
CA GLU A 129 -9.96 -12.80 -6.80
C GLU A 129 -10.22 -11.50 -7.57
N ASP A 130 -11.32 -10.80 -7.31
CA ASP A 130 -11.63 -9.52 -7.96
C ASP A 130 -10.61 -8.43 -7.60
N GLU A 131 -10.15 -8.39 -6.32
CA GLU A 131 -9.09 -7.48 -5.87
C GLU A 131 -7.76 -7.81 -6.54
N LEU A 132 -7.43 -9.09 -6.70
CA LEU A 132 -6.20 -9.54 -7.38
C LEU A 132 -6.19 -9.15 -8.86
N VAL A 133 -7.32 -9.22 -9.54
CA VAL A 133 -7.43 -8.75 -10.95
C VAL A 133 -7.07 -7.27 -11.07
N ILE A 134 -7.54 -6.43 -10.14
CA ILE A 134 -7.24 -5.00 -10.14
C ILE A 134 -5.76 -4.74 -9.83
N LEU A 135 -5.19 -5.44 -8.84
CA LEU A 135 -3.78 -5.33 -8.46
C LEU A 135 -2.85 -5.74 -9.62
N LYS A 136 -3.14 -6.86 -10.29
CA LYS A 136 -2.40 -7.30 -11.47
C LYS A 136 -2.44 -6.28 -12.60
N GLN A 137 -3.58 -5.61 -12.81
CA GLN A 137 -3.68 -4.55 -13.80
C GLN A 137 -2.90 -3.30 -13.39
N ALA A 138 -2.92 -2.91 -12.10
CA ALA A 138 -2.11 -1.81 -11.59
C ALA A 138 -0.60 -2.07 -11.77
N ALA A 139 -0.15 -3.29 -11.43
CA ALA A 139 1.23 -3.73 -11.62
C ALA A 139 1.64 -3.71 -13.10
N LYS A 140 0.76 -4.20 -14.00
CA LYS A 140 1.01 -4.14 -15.44
C LYS A 140 1.18 -2.71 -15.96
N ILE A 141 0.38 -1.77 -15.48
CA ILE A 141 0.51 -0.35 -15.88
C ILE A 141 1.85 0.22 -15.42
N ALA A 142 2.32 -0.13 -14.23
CA ALA A 142 3.64 0.26 -13.74
C ALA A 142 4.77 -0.35 -14.58
N ASP A 143 4.68 -1.62 -14.98
CA ASP A 143 5.64 -2.26 -15.90
C ASP A 143 5.68 -1.57 -17.27
N ASP A 144 4.53 -1.25 -17.84
CA ASP A 144 4.43 -0.52 -19.11
C ASP A 144 5.05 0.89 -18.98
N ALA A 145 4.85 1.56 -17.83
CA ALA A 145 5.44 2.87 -17.53
C ALA A 145 6.97 2.79 -17.38
N PHE A 146 7.49 1.74 -16.74
CA PHE A 146 8.93 1.51 -16.68
C PHE A 146 9.54 1.33 -18.07
N THR A 147 8.91 0.53 -18.91
CA THR A 147 9.37 0.32 -20.29
C THR A 147 9.40 1.65 -21.07
N HIS A 148 8.35 2.46 -20.93
CA HIS A 148 8.26 3.77 -21.55
C HIS A 148 9.36 4.72 -21.06
N ILE A 149 9.56 4.83 -19.75
CA ILE A 149 10.46 5.81 -19.17
C ILE A 149 11.94 5.54 -19.49
N CYS A 150 12.33 4.28 -19.69
CA CYS A 150 13.68 3.94 -20.12
C CYS A 150 14.08 4.58 -21.46
N SER A 151 13.12 4.84 -22.34
CA SER A 151 13.37 5.54 -23.61
C SER A 151 13.40 7.07 -23.47
N TYR A 152 12.90 7.59 -22.36
CA TYR A 152 12.81 9.04 -22.11
C TYR A 152 14.04 9.58 -21.33
N ILE A 153 14.56 8.79 -20.41
CA ILE A 153 15.70 9.17 -19.56
C ILE A 153 16.95 9.39 -20.41
N LYS A 154 17.61 10.52 -20.18
CA LYS A 154 18.90 10.87 -20.79
C LYS A 154 19.63 11.91 -19.94
N PRO A 155 20.95 12.07 -20.08
CA PRO A 155 21.68 13.13 -19.39
C PRO A 155 21.09 14.51 -19.66
N GLY A 156 21.01 15.34 -18.61
CA GLY A 156 20.57 16.74 -18.67
C GLY A 156 19.10 16.99 -18.37
N ILE A 157 18.22 15.99 -18.42
CA ILE A 157 16.83 16.15 -17.92
C ILE A 157 16.82 16.11 -16.39
N THR A 158 15.79 16.68 -15.79
CA THR A 158 15.64 16.68 -14.33
C THR A 158 14.93 15.42 -13.83
N GLU A 159 15.12 15.09 -12.56
CA GLU A 159 14.34 14.04 -11.89
C GLU A 159 12.82 14.34 -11.95
N LEU A 160 12.43 15.62 -11.84
CA LEU A 160 11.04 16.07 -11.98
C LEU A 160 10.47 15.81 -13.39
N ASP A 161 11.29 15.99 -14.45
CA ASP A 161 10.84 15.68 -15.82
C ASP A 161 10.49 14.18 -15.93
N VAL A 162 11.33 13.32 -15.33
CA VAL A 162 11.12 11.85 -15.32
C VAL A 162 9.87 11.49 -14.54
N ALA A 163 9.70 12.04 -13.33
CA ALA A 163 8.53 11.78 -12.50
C ALA A 163 7.22 12.25 -13.18
N THR A 164 7.25 13.42 -13.81
CA THR A 164 6.11 13.98 -14.54
C THR A 164 5.71 13.09 -15.71
N GLU A 165 6.71 12.61 -16.48
CA GLU A 165 6.46 11.74 -17.64
C GLU A 165 5.89 10.38 -17.19
N LEU A 166 6.41 9.79 -16.11
CA LEU A 166 5.87 8.57 -15.51
C LEU A 166 4.39 8.74 -15.13
N GLU A 167 4.06 9.77 -14.36
CA GLU A 167 2.68 10.01 -13.94
C GLU A 167 1.76 10.27 -15.14
N PHE A 168 2.20 11.07 -16.09
CA PHE A 168 1.43 11.37 -17.29
C PHE A 168 1.16 10.10 -18.13
N PHE A 169 2.16 9.26 -18.31
CA PHE A 169 2.01 7.99 -19.02
C PHE A 169 1.00 7.07 -18.31
N MET A 170 1.13 6.89 -16.99
CA MET A 170 0.22 6.06 -16.22
C MET A 170 -1.22 6.59 -16.26
N ARG A 171 -1.42 7.92 -16.15
CA ARG A 171 -2.75 8.54 -16.26
C ARG A 171 -3.42 8.27 -17.61
N LYS A 172 -2.68 8.24 -18.69
CA LYS A 172 -3.20 7.85 -20.02
C LYS A 172 -3.66 6.39 -20.07
N GLN A 173 -3.13 5.53 -19.21
CA GLN A 173 -3.55 4.14 -19.05
C GLN A 173 -4.78 3.98 -18.15
N GLY A 174 -5.36 5.08 -17.65
CA GLY A 174 -6.60 5.07 -16.88
C GLY A 174 -6.41 5.04 -15.35
N VAL A 175 -5.21 5.27 -14.84
CA VAL A 175 -4.99 5.40 -13.39
C VAL A 175 -5.53 6.74 -12.87
N THR A 176 -5.92 6.77 -11.61
CA THR A 176 -6.39 7.98 -10.93
C THR A 176 -5.23 8.94 -10.62
N SER A 177 -4.10 8.40 -10.17
CA SER A 177 -2.86 9.11 -9.85
C SER A 177 -1.71 8.11 -9.73
N SER A 178 -0.49 8.58 -9.49
CA SER A 178 0.55 7.74 -8.90
C SER A 178 0.09 7.23 -7.53
N SER A 179 0.65 6.11 -7.10
CA SER A 179 0.35 5.49 -5.79
C SER A 179 0.80 6.37 -4.63
N PHE A 180 1.93 7.04 -4.82
CA PHE A 180 2.60 7.94 -3.87
C PHE A 180 3.44 8.97 -4.64
N ASP A 181 4.11 9.87 -3.93
CA ASP A 181 5.03 10.83 -4.52
C ASP A 181 6.21 10.09 -5.18
N ILE A 182 6.29 10.17 -6.51
CA ILE A 182 7.25 9.41 -7.31
C ILE A 182 8.69 9.74 -6.88
N ILE A 183 9.45 8.72 -6.54
CA ILE A 183 10.87 8.82 -6.26
C ILE A 183 11.64 8.69 -7.56
N VAL A 184 12.42 9.70 -7.88
CA VAL A 184 13.47 9.65 -8.90
C VAL A 184 14.72 10.21 -8.24
N ALA A 185 15.64 9.32 -7.86
CA ALA A 185 16.82 9.69 -7.11
C ALA A 185 18.10 9.32 -7.89
N SER A 186 18.77 10.33 -8.42
CA SER A 186 19.93 10.16 -9.28
C SER A 186 21.25 10.46 -8.57
N GLY A 187 22.29 9.71 -8.93
CA GLY A 187 23.65 9.88 -8.40
C GLY A 187 23.69 9.77 -6.87
N ILE A 188 24.27 10.74 -6.20
CA ILE A 188 24.39 10.74 -4.73
C ILE A 188 23.03 10.75 -4.01
N ARG A 189 21.96 11.25 -4.67
CA ARG A 189 20.61 11.24 -4.11
C ARG A 189 20.00 9.82 -4.05
N GLY A 190 20.51 8.88 -4.83
CA GLY A 190 20.17 7.46 -4.71
C GLY A 190 20.45 6.87 -3.32
N ALA A 191 21.31 7.52 -2.52
CA ALA A 191 21.51 7.16 -1.12
C ALA A 191 20.38 7.60 -0.16
N LEU A 192 19.37 8.30 -0.68
CA LEU A 192 18.17 8.70 0.08
C LEU A 192 17.05 7.73 -0.24
N PRO A 193 16.63 6.83 0.70
CA PRO A 193 15.57 5.87 0.46
C PRO A 193 14.25 6.51 -0.02
N HIS A 194 13.93 7.70 0.50
CA HIS A 194 12.76 8.50 0.13
C HIS A 194 13.13 9.75 -0.68
N GLY A 195 14.02 9.58 -1.65
CA GLY A 195 14.51 10.65 -2.52
C GLY A 195 13.50 11.08 -3.57
N VAL A 196 12.37 11.71 -3.16
CA VAL A 196 11.35 12.26 -4.06
C VAL A 196 12.01 13.12 -5.13
N ALA A 197 11.49 13.03 -6.37
CA ALA A 197 12.02 13.72 -7.53
C ALA A 197 12.27 15.22 -7.30
N SER A 198 13.41 15.71 -7.72
CA SER A 198 13.85 17.09 -7.54
C SER A 198 14.24 17.76 -8.87
N SER A 199 14.62 19.03 -8.80
CA SER A 199 15.17 19.76 -9.95
C SER A 199 16.60 19.38 -10.32
N LYS A 200 17.21 18.38 -9.64
CA LYS A 200 18.54 17.88 -10.00
C LYS A 200 18.51 17.32 -11.41
N LYS A 201 19.49 17.70 -12.21
CA LYS A 201 19.71 17.10 -13.54
C LYS A 201 20.44 15.77 -13.40
N ILE A 202 19.99 14.79 -14.17
CA ILE A 202 20.63 13.49 -14.28
C ILE A 202 21.89 13.63 -15.10
N GLU A 203 22.98 13.04 -14.62
CA GLU A 203 24.31 13.11 -15.25
C GLU A 203 24.76 11.72 -15.73
N SER A 204 25.68 11.71 -16.70
CA SER A 204 26.28 10.45 -17.17
C SER A 204 27.18 9.82 -16.10
N GLY A 205 27.11 8.50 -15.95
CA GLY A 205 27.80 7.73 -14.92
C GLY A 205 26.98 7.52 -13.65
N GLU A 206 25.77 8.08 -13.55
CA GLU A 206 24.90 7.95 -12.39
C GLU A 206 24.00 6.72 -12.46
N LEU A 207 23.70 6.14 -11.28
CA LEU A 207 22.51 5.32 -11.10
C LEU A 207 21.32 6.22 -10.83
N VAL A 208 20.15 5.80 -11.31
CA VAL A 208 18.87 6.46 -11.10
C VAL A 208 17.88 5.44 -10.53
N THR A 209 17.50 5.62 -9.28
CA THR A 209 16.43 4.84 -8.66
C THR A 209 15.10 5.44 -9.02
N LEU A 210 14.23 4.63 -9.60
CA LEU A 210 12.85 4.94 -9.99
C LEU A 210 11.93 4.11 -9.12
N ASP A 211 11.19 4.75 -8.22
CA ASP A 211 10.26 4.08 -7.32
C ASP A 211 8.89 4.77 -7.46
N PHE A 212 7.93 4.02 -7.96
CA PHE A 212 6.62 4.52 -8.35
C PHE A 212 5.59 3.39 -8.45
N GLY A 213 4.34 3.77 -8.54
CA GLY A 213 3.26 2.81 -8.76
C GLY A 213 1.98 3.47 -9.27
N ALA A 214 1.02 2.66 -9.64
CA ALA A 214 -0.24 3.06 -10.22
C ALA A 214 -1.39 2.91 -9.22
N LEU A 215 -2.17 3.98 -8.98
CA LEU A 215 -3.46 3.90 -8.28
C LEU A 215 -4.56 3.62 -9.31
N TYR A 216 -4.90 2.35 -9.48
CA TYR A 216 -5.89 1.89 -10.44
C TYR A 216 -7.12 1.31 -9.74
N ASN A 217 -8.30 1.83 -10.03
CA ASN A 217 -9.56 1.40 -9.40
C ASN A 217 -9.49 1.32 -7.86
N GLY A 218 -8.67 2.19 -7.24
CA GLY A 218 -8.47 2.31 -5.80
C GLY A 218 -7.46 1.35 -5.20
N TYR A 219 -6.87 0.45 -5.98
CA TYR A 219 -5.77 -0.43 -5.58
C TYR A 219 -4.45 0.08 -6.12
N ILE A 220 -3.39 -0.25 -5.42
CA ILE A 220 -2.06 0.31 -5.60
C ILE A 220 -1.10 -0.78 -6.07
N SER A 221 -0.27 -0.47 -7.08
CA SER A 221 0.98 -1.19 -7.34
C SER A 221 2.17 -0.41 -6.82
N ASP A 222 3.27 -1.12 -6.64
CA ASP A 222 4.54 -0.57 -6.19
C ASP A 222 5.69 -1.24 -6.93
N ILE A 223 6.61 -0.46 -7.46
CA ILE A 223 7.78 -0.99 -8.17
C ILE A 223 8.98 -0.07 -8.03
N THR A 224 10.10 -0.64 -7.68
CA THR A 224 11.39 0.07 -7.79
C THR A 224 12.30 -0.62 -8.79
N ARG A 225 12.88 0.18 -9.67
CA ARG A 225 13.99 -0.20 -10.54
C ARG A 225 15.10 0.84 -10.44
N THR A 226 16.32 0.37 -10.45
CA THR A 226 17.50 1.24 -10.57
C THR A 226 18.12 1.02 -11.93
N VAL A 227 18.32 2.08 -12.70
CA VAL A 227 18.97 2.06 -14.02
C VAL A 227 20.25 2.88 -13.99
N ALA A 228 21.18 2.66 -14.94
CA ALA A 228 22.35 3.48 -15.12
C ALA A 228 22.15 4.44 -16.29
N VAL A 229 22.65 5.68 -16.18
CA VAL A 229 22.73 6.62 -17.29
C VAL A 229 24.21 6.75 -17.66
N GLY A 230 24.62 6.08 -18.75
CA GLY A 230 26.04 5.82 -19.02
C GLY A 230 26.66 4.81 -18.05
N GLU A 231 27.95 4.52 -18.18
CA GLU A 231 28.63 3.49 -17.38
C GLU A 231 28.77 3.91 -15.91
N PRO A 232 28.20 3.16 -14.96
CA PRO A 232 28.36 3.43 -13.54
C PRO A 232 29.73 2.93 -13.04
N SER A 233 30.19 3.45 -11.90
CA SER A 233 31.41 2.98 -11.26
C SER A 233 31.31 1.50 -10.84
N GLU A 234 32.46 0.82 -10.73
CA GLU A 234 32.54 -0.58 -10.23
C GLU A 234 31.86 -0.73 -8.84
N LYS A 235 31.98 0.28 -7.97
CA LYS A 235 31.36 0.31 -6.64
C LYS A 235 29.84 0.28 -6.74
N LEU A 236 29.25 1.11 -7.62
CA LEU A 236 27.81 1.17 -7.83
C LEU A 236 27.30 -0.11 -8.49
N ARG A 237 28.02 -0.66 -9.45
CA ARG A 237 27.71 -1.95 -10.07
C ARG A 237 27.75 -3.07 -9.01
N GLY A 238 28.75 -3.07 -8.13
CA GLY A 238 28.87 -4.08 -7.07
C GLY A 238 27.71 -4.06 -6.08
N ILE A 239 27.23 -2.90 -5.66
CA ILE A 239 26.03 -2.82 -4.78
C ILE A 239 24.74 -3.17 -5.54
N TYR A 240 24.67 -2.93 -6.84
CA TYR A 240 23.55 -3.38 -7.67
C TYR A 240 23.45 -4.89 -7.67
N ASP A 241 24.55 -5.59 -7.95
CA ASP A 241 24.61 -7.05 -8.01
C ASP A 241 24.25 -7.69 -6.65
N VAL A 242 24.70 -7.10 -5.54
CA VAL A 242 24.37 -7.56 -4.20
C VAL A 242 22.87 -7.36 -3.90
N THR A 243 22.32 -6.21 -4.26
CA THR A 243 20.90 -5.91 -4.03
C THR A 243 20.01 -6.83 -4.87
N LEU A 244 20.36 -7.03 -6.14
CA LEU A 244 19.61 -7.94 -7.03
C LEU A 244 19.63 -9.38 -6.49
N ALA A 245 20.81 -9.89 -6.12
CA ALA A 245 20.92 -11.24 -5.58
C ALA A 245 20.14 -11.43 -4.27
N ALA A 246 20.11 -10.40 -3.41
CA ALA A 246 19.30 -10.41 -2.17
C ALA A 246 17.79 -10.46 -2.48
N GLN A 247 17.34 -9.67 -3.42
CA GLN A 247 15.93 -9.60 -3.83
C GLN A 247 15.48 -10.92 -4.49
N GLU A 248 16.29 -11.48 -5.38
CA GLU A 248 16.00 -12.76 -6.04
C GLU A 248 16.00 -13.93 -5.05
N LEU A 249 16.91 -13.92 -4.06
CA LEU A 249 16.90 -14.91 -2.98
C LEU A 249 15.60 -14.83 -2.17
N ALA A 250 15.17 -13.64 -1.78
CA ALA A 250 13.92 -13.45 -1.06
C ALA A 250 12.72 -13.93 -1.87
N LEU A 251 12.60 -13.54 -3.14
CA LEU A 251 11.54 -14.01 -4.04
C LEU A 251 11.49 -15.53 -4.16
N LYS A 252 12.66 -16.19 -4.24
CA LYS A 252 12.74 -17.66 -4.34
C LYS A 252 12.29 -18.36 -3.06
N MET A 253 12.51 -17.75 -1.91
CA MET A 253 12.35 -18.40 -0.60
C MET A 253 11.03 -18.11 0.08
N ILE A 254 10.43 -16.94 -0.17
CA ILE A 254 9.18 -16.52 0.48
C ILE A 254 8.03 -17.44 0.03
N LYS A 255 7.30 -17.97 1.03
CA LYS A 255 6.15 -18.86 0.83
C LYS A 255 5.18 -18.76 1.99
N PRO A 256 3.93 -19.26 1.86
CA PRO A 256 2.97 -19.26 2.94
C PRO A 256 3.47 -20.07 4.16
N GLY A 257 3.00 -19.70 5.35
CA GLY A 257 3.38 -20.30 6.63
C GLY A 257 4.60 -19.64 7.28
N MET A 258 5.36 -18.80 6.57
CA MET A 258 6.45 -18.01 7.13
C MET A 258 5.92 -16.76 7.83
N THR A 259 6.62 -16.33 8.87
CA THR A 259 6.41 -15.00 9.49
C THR A 259 7.07 -13.91 8.65
N GLY A 260 6.65 -12.65 8.88
CA GLY A 260 7.33 -11.50 8.27
C GLY A 260 8.80 -11.39 8.66
N ILE A 261 9.17 -11.85 9.89
CA ILE A 261 10.57 -11.93 10.35
C ILE A 261 11.38 -12.90 9.47
N GLU A 262 10.86 -14.11 9.24
CA GLU A 262 11.54 -15.12 8.43
C GLU A 262 11.68 -14.68 6.97
N ALA A 263 10.65 -14.02 6.43
CA ALA A 263 10.67 -13.49 5.06
C ALA A 263 11.69 -12.34 4.90
N ASP A 264 11.76 -11.42 5.86
CA ASP A 264 12.75 -10.33 5.87
C ASP A 264 14.20 -10.85 5.95
N ALA A 265 14.43 -11.90 6.72
CA ALA A 265 15.76 -12.43 6.98
C ALA A 265 16.49 -12.86 5.69
N PHE A 266 15.80 -13.34 4.66
CA PHE A 266 16.46 -13.78 3.42
C PHE A 266 17.26 -12.67 2.74
N ALA A 267 16.66 -11.50 2.55
CA ALA A 267 17.36 -10.36 1.94
C ALA A 267 18.34 -9.72 2.92
N ARG A 268 17.92 -9.52 4.17
CA ARG A 268 18.71 -8.84 5.19
C ARG A 268 20.00 -9.57 5.52
N ASP A 269 19.94 -10.86 5.77
CA ASP A 269 21.11 -11.66 6.13
C ASP A 269 22.06 -11.79 4.94
N TYR A 270 21.53 -11.89 3.71
CA TYR A 270 22.36 -11.90 2.52
C TYR A 270 23.14 -10.60 2.37
N ILE A 271 22.48 -9.45 2.44
CA ILE A 271 23.11 -8.12 2.36
C ILE A 271 24.15 -7.95 3.48
N LYS A 272 23.82 -8.38 4.70
CA LYS A 272 24.74 -8.36 5.85
C LYS A 272 25.97 -9.22 5.59
N SER A 273 25.81 -10.42 5.02
CA SER A 273 26.93 -11.32 4.68
C SER A 273 27.89 -10.73 3.64
N LYS A 274 27.42 -9.76 2.84
CA LYS A 274 28.24 -9.02 1.86
C LYS A 274 28.85 -7.74 2.43
N GLY A 275 28.69 -7.48 3.72
CA GLY A 275 29.28 -6.35 4.43
C GLY A 275 28.47 -5.04 4.36
N TYR A 276 27.20 -5.09 3.91
CA TYR A 276 26.33 -3.91 3.77
C TYR A 276 25.17 -3.90 4.75
N GLY A 277 25.24 -4.64 5.85
CA GLY A 277 24.13 -4.75 6.80
C GLY A 277 23.67 -3.43 7.40
N GLU A 278 24.58 -2.48 7.64
CA GLU A 278 24.26 -1.14 8.17
C GLU A 278 23.68 -0.21 7.10
N GLN A 279 23.86 -0.52 5.83
CA GLN A 279 23.39 0.24 4.69
C GLN A 279 22.01 -0.19 4.18
N PHE A 280 21.40 -1.20 4.83
CA PHE A 280 20.02 -1.63 4.61
C PHE A 280 19.20 -1.42 5.88
N GLY A 281 18.65 -0.22 6.04
CA GLY A 281 18.03 0.23 7.29
C GLY A 281 16.51 0.11 7.39
N HIS A 282 15.80 -0.28 6.32
CA HIS A 282 14.34 -0.42 6.32
C HIS A 282 13.88 -1.87 6.25
N SER A 283 12.57 -2.12 6.28
CA SER A 283 11.96 -3.44 6.10
C SER A 283 12.21 -3.96 4.69
N THR A 284 12.24 -5.29 4.53
CA THR A 284 12.33 -5.90 3.19
C THR A 284 11.06 -5.67 2.37
N GLY A 285 9.93 -5.37 3.02
CA GLY A 285 8.70 -5.04 2.33
C GLY A 285 7.50 -4.85 3.26
N HIS A 286 6.38 -4.55 2.65
CA HIS A 286 5.10 -4.29 3.30
C HIS A 286 3.93 -4.84 2.48
N GLY A 287 2.77 -4.95 3.09
CA GLY A 287 1.53 -5.24 2.37
C GLY A 287 1.11 -4.09 1.48
N ILE A 288 0.50 -4.41 0.36
CA ILE A 288 -0.14 -3.45 -0.54
C ILE A 288 -1.59 -3.84 -0.82
N GLY A 289 -2.39 -2.86 -1.19
CA GLY A 289 -3.79 -3.07 -1.54
C GLY A 289 -4.50 -1.77 -1.81
N LEU A 290 -5.39 -1.37 -0.92
CA LEU A 290 -6.04 -0.04 -0.96
C LEU A 290 -5.11 1.06 -0.44
N GLU A 291 -4.15 0.72 0.41
CA GLU A 291 -3.11 1.63 0.91
C GLU A 291 -1.74 1.19 0.43
N VAL A 292 -0.81 2.14 0.32
CA VAL A 292 0.60 1.86 -0.02
C VAL A 292 1.20 0.95 1.05
N HIS A 293 1.01 1.31 2.31
CA HIS A 293 1.50 0.53 3.44
C HIS A 293 0.34 -0.07 4.21
N GLU A 294 0.09 -1.34 4.02
CA GLU A 294 -0.85 -2.11 4.85
C GLU A 294 -0.18 -3.41 5.36
N GLY A 295 -0.92 -4.20 6.14
CA GLY A 295 -0.40 -5.50 6.56
C GLY A 295 -0.40 -6.54 5.44
N PRO A 296 0.46 -7.57 5.54
CA PRO A 296 1.49 -7.78 6.55
C PRO A 296 2.81 -7.07 6.22
N ALA A 297 3.65 -6.78 7.21
CA ALA A 297 5.01 -6.30 6.96
C ALA A 297 6.00 -7.47 6.83
N LEU A 298 6.96 -7.35 5.91
CA LEU A 298 8.15 -8.20 5.85
C LEU A 298 9.29 -7.48 6.56
N SER A 299 9.37 -7.67 7.88
CA SER A 299 10.32 -6.93 8.71
C SER A 299 10.78 -7.78 9.90
N PHE A 300 11.94 -7.41 10.46
CA PHE A 300 12.51 -8.06 11.65
C PHE A 300 11.64 -7.93 12.94
N ARG A 301 10.45 -7.35 12.84
CA ARG A 301 9.48 -7.20 13.95
C ARG A 301 8.13 -7.84 13.68
N SER A 302 7.88 -8.33 12.47
CA SER A 302 6.56 -8.81 12.06
C SER A 302 6.40 -10.31 12.33
N GLU A 303 5.62 -10.67 13.32
CA GLU A 303 5.24 -12.04 13.64
C GLU A 303 4.04 -12.54 12.81
N THR A 304 3.48 -11.67 11.95
CA THR A 304 2.33 -12.04 11.10
C THR A 304 2.73 -13.15 10.16
N VAL A 305 1.97 -14.24 10.18
CA VAL A 305 2.17 -15.39 9.29
C VAL A 305 1.59 -15.08 7.92
N LEU A 306 2.39 -15.28 6.89
CA LEU A 306 1.97 -15.13 5.50
C LEU A 306 0.99 -16.26 5.12
N VAL A 307 -0.13 -15.90 4.52
CA VAL A 307 -1.11 -16.85 4.03
C VAL A 307 -1.44 -16.57 2.56
N PRO A 308 -1.96 -17.56 1.81
CA PRO A 308 -2.36 -17.35 0.41
C PRO A 308 -3.27 -16.14 0.23
N ASN A 309 -3.15 -15.47 -0.89
CA ASN A 309 -3.86 -14.25 -1.28
C ASN A 309 -3.46 -12.98 -0.49
N MET A 310 -2.38 -13.02 0.27
CA MET A 310 -1.71 -11.79 0.71
C MET A 310 -0.83 -11.23 -0.41
N THR A 311 -0.77 -9.89 -0.54
CA THR A 311 0.10 -9.19 -1.48
C THR A 311 1.08 -8.32 -0.71
N VAL A 312 2.37 -8.43 -1.04
CA VAL A 312 3.45 -7.71 -0.35
C VAL A 312 4.52 -7.25 -1.33
N THR A 313 5.26 -6.22 -0.98
CA THR A 313 6.48 -5.81 -1.70
C THR A 313 7.69 -6.61 -1.23
N VAL A 314 8.69 -6.73 -2.10
CA VAL A 314 10.03 -7.27 -1.77
C VAL A 314 11.06 -6.32 -2.35
N GLU A 315 11.60 -5.42 -1.51
CA GLU A 315 12.29 -4.19 -1.90
C GLU A 315 13.62 -3.94 -1.17
N PRO A 316 14.54 -4.90 -1.07
CA PRO A 316 15.81 -4.62 -0.43
C PRO A 316 16.56 -3.49 -1.14
N GLY A 317 17.35 -2.73 -0.36
CA GLY A 317 18.16 -1.65 -0.87
C GLY A 317 19.48 -1.49 -0.13
N ILE A 318 20.48 -0.94 -0.81
CA ILE A 318 21.78 -0.57 -0.24
C ILE A 318 22.02 0.91 -0.52
N TYR A 319 22.23 1.69 0.53
CA TYR A 319 22.36 3.14 0.46
C TYR A 319 23.71 3.59 1.01
N LEU A 320 24.55 4.20 0.15
CA LEU A 320 25.89 4.64 0.48
C LEU A 320 25.95 6.18 0.46
N PRO A 321 25.89 6.87 1.63
CA PRO A 321 25.93 8.32 1.70
C PRO A 321 27.11 8.92 0.94
N GLY A 322 26.84 9.91 0.09
CA GLY A 322 27.83 10.58 -0.75
C GLY A 322 28.28 9.80 -2.00
N ILE A 323 27.76 8.60 -2.22
CA ILE A 323 28.10 7.75 -3.36
C ILE A 323 26.87 7.47 -4.22
N GLY A 324 25.80 6.95 -3.64
CA GLY A 324 24.56 6.57 -4.31
C GLY A 324 23.89 5.40 -3.62
N GLY A 325 22.86 4.85 -4.24
CA GLY A 325 22.13 3.71 -3.70
C GLY A 325 21.44 2.89 -4.79
N VAL A 326 20.96 1.73 -4.40
CA VAL A 326 20.20 0.80 -5.24
C VAL A 326 19.05 0.25 -4.44
N ARG A 327 17.84 0.27 -5.01
CA ARG A 327 16.68 -0.50 -4.58
C ARG A 327 16.12 -1.25 -5.77
N ILE A 328 15.74 -2.50 -5.56
CA ILE A 328 15.08 -3.34 -6.56
C ILE A 328 13.90 -3.99 -5.88
N GLU A 329 12.72 -3.85 -6.46
CA GLU A 329 11.46 -4.20 -5.85
C GLU A 329 10.51 -4.88 -6.82
N ASP A 330 9.81 -5.87 -6.33
CA ASP A 330 8.63 -6.43 -6.98
C ASP A 330 7.46 -6.54 -5.99
N ASP A 331 6.25 -6.31 -6.49
CA ASP A 331 5.01 -6.77 -5.86
C ASP A 331 4.87 -8.27 -6.06
N ILE A 332 4.53 -8.99 -5.00
CA ILE A 332 4.24 -10.43 -5.05
C ILE A 332 2.91 -10.79 -4.42
N LEU A 333 2.30 -11.82 -4.95
CA LEU A 333 1.14 -12.52 -4.39
C LEU A 333 1.62 -13.79 -3.72
N ILE A 334 1.26 -13.99 -2.45
CA ILE A 334 1.49 -15.28 -1.77
C ILE A 334 0.49 -16.29 -2.33
N THR A 335 1.00 -17.38 -2.88
CA THR A 335 0.20 -18.50 -3.44
C THR A 335 0.06 -19.65 -2.44
N ALA A 336 -0.56 -20.75 -2.84
CA ALA A 336 -0.73 -21.92 -1.96
C ALA A 336 0.59 -22.58 -1.56
N ASP A 337 1.62 -22.50 -2.40
CA ASP A 337 2.89 -23.22 -2.26
C ASP A 337 4.16 -22.36 -2.40
N GLY A 338 3.99 -21.06 -2.70
CA GLY A 338 5.10 -20.13 -2.90
C GLY A 338 4.62 -18.70 -3.06
N ASN A 339 5.08 -18.03 -4.11
CA ASN A 339 4.63 -16.71 -4.50
C ASN A 339 4.63 -16.55 -6.03
N GLU A 340 3.86 -15.57 -6.49
CA GLU A 340 3.78 -15.12 -7.89
C GLU A 340 4.16 -13.64 -7.95
N ARG A 341 5.10 -13.26 -8.79
CA ARG A 341 5.38 -11.84 -9.04
C ARG A 341 4.23 -11.19 -9.79
N LEU A 342 3.87 -9.99 -9.40
CA LEU A 342 2.86 -9.17 -10.08
C LEU A 342 3.51 -8.14 -11.02
N THR A 343 4.71 -7.66 -10.67
CA THR A 343 5.54 -6.78 -11.51
C THR A 343 6.60 -7.58 -12.27
N HIS A 344 6.77 -7.30 -13.55
CA HIS A 344 7.59 -8.14 -14.45
C HIS A 344 8.68 -7.39 -15.20
N SER A 345 8.84 -6.07 -14.98
CA SER A 345 9.94 -5.29 -15.57
C SER A 345 11.29 -5.94 -15.31
N THR A 346 12.19 -5.85 -16.29
CA THR A 346 13.53 -6.41 -16.14
C THR A 346 14.26 -5.89 -14.90
N LYS A 347 15.04 -6.77 -14.29
CA LYS A 347 15.92 -6.46 -13.16
C LYS A 347 17.39 -6.48 -13.54
N GLU A 348 17.69 -6.71 -14.82
CA GLU A 348 19.05 -6.50 -15.32
C GLU A 348 19.39 -5.02 -15.30
N LEU A 349 20.64 -4.69 -14.99
CA LEU A 349 21.10 -3.31 -15.00
C LEU A 349 21.06 -2.74 -16.42
N LEU A 350 20.06 -1.95 -16.70
CA LEU A 350 19.97 -1.22 -17.98
C LEU A 350 20.91 -0.02 -17.94
N ILE A 351 21.69 0.14 -19.01
CA ILE A 351 22.54 1.32 -19.26
C ILE A 351 21.86 2.12 -20.36
N LEU A 352 21.35 3.28 -20.02
CA LEU A 352 20.60 4.20 -20.88
C LEU A 352 21.51 5.28 -21.48
#